data_0d04320397007314323d3860b5b29dfe
#
_entry.id   0d04320397007314323d3860b5b29dfe
#
_cell.length_a   1.000
_cell.length_b   1.000
_cell.length_c   1.000
_cell.angle_alpha   90.00
_cell.angle_beta   90.00
_cell.angle_gamma   90.00
#
_symmetry.space_group_name_H-M   'P 1'
#
loop_
_entity.id
_entity.type
_entity.pdbx_description
1 polymer ?
#
loop_
_entity_poly.entity_id
_entity_poly.type
_entity_poly.pdbx_seq_one_letter_code
_entity_poly.pdbx_strand_id
1 'polypeptide(L)'
;MSRVAGAALAAVIAGLALVGCVGGGGPKGNARKGGVIRIAYGADPGPLDPALASTPSAHEAIWLVYTAPLAYRRAGGVKGAELIPGLAERLPVVSDQGRTYSFTFRRRLHYSNGRALRAADFKRAVERVRALRSPGAELFADVVGIASDDRTRRVRLRLKRPDSAFRYALASTYAGLVPATMPLRRPADKPPPGIGPYAIERGRRGGGFVLRRNATFALSGIPTGNVDAVVADVVPDSERAARAVIAGRLDYMRDPPPDELLPELRSKYGDRYDEHPMLSTLAFVLDTRQPPFDDARVRRGVAYAVDGLDLKRLLAGRLQPGCTLLPPVVPGHKTPDKCPYGDPAVHADLEKARSLVEKAGAARAEVTVRGPRDDAGRRLLPHYTRTLRKIGLRARLSRRGGHGQTWLAEGSPQLPYPASFFDLVAADDPLLDVDVERLRLLALAGATERDWGKLDSRVVRRAYLVPFGSPTQSTFLSERLDFDNCARFNPVYGSDYSSFCLK
;
A
#
# COMPACT_ATOMS: atom_id res chain seq x y z
N MET A 1 8.34 8.05 88.78
CA MET A 1 9.75 8.51 89.01
C MET A 1 10.60 7.95 87.92
N SER A 2 11.43 8.80 87.38
CA SER A 2 12.62 8.53 86.51
C SER A 2 12.40 8.09 85.04
N ARG A 3 12.61 9.02 84.25
CA ARG A 3 13.10 9.18 82.95
C ARG A 3 14.34 8.33 82.64
N VAL A 4 14.44 7.73 81.41
CA VAL A 4 15.67 7.74 80.58
C VAL A 4 15.27 7.73 79.10
N ALA A 5 15.87 8.62 78.37
CA ALA A 5 15.77 8.81 76.96
C ALA A 5 16.66 7.79 76.24
N GLY A 6 16.19 7.29 75.10
CA GLY A 6 16.99 6.49 74.14
C GLY A 6 16.84 7.07 72.76
N ALA A 7 17.98 7.52 72.19
CA ALA A 7 18.11 8.12 70.90
C ALA A 7 17.91 7.06 69.77
N ALA A 8 17.04 7.34 68.82
CA ALA A 8 16.84 6.55 67.62
C ALA A 8 17.75 7.11 66.51
N LEU A 9 18.64 6.25 66.00
CA LEU A 9 19.52 6.50 64.86
C LEU A 9 18.72 6.27 63.58
N ALA A 10 18.43 7.33 62.84
CA ALA A 10 17.77 7.25 61.53
C ALA A 10 18.83 6.93 60.44
N ALA A 11 18.79 5.72 59.93
CA ALA A 11 19.54 5.35 58.73
C ALA A 11 18.76 5.81 57.48
N VAL A 12 19.31 6.81 56.78
CA VAL A 12 18.81 7.26 55.47
C VAL A 12 19.35 6.31 54.41
N ILE A 13 18.47 5.44 53.91
CA ILE A 13 18.75 4.63 52.68
C ILE A 13 18.37 5.51 51.50
N ALA A 14 19.39 6.04 50.83
CA ALA A 14 19.24 6.69 49.52
C ALA A 14 19.02 5.63 48.46
N GLY A 15 17.75 5.40 48.12
CA GLY A 15 17.39 4.59 46.96
C GLY A 15 17.65 5.37 45.68
N LEU A 16 18.71 5.02 44.93
CA LEU A 16 18.90 5.44 43.52
C LEU A 16 17.80 4.80 42.67
N ALA A 17 16.75 5.54 42.39
CA ALA A 17 15.83 5.22 41.27
C ALA A 17 16.56 5.48 39.97
N LEU A 18 17.05 4.41 39.33
CA LEU A 18 17.42 4.41 37.90
C LEU A 18 16.15 4.63 37.08
N VAL A 19 15.82 5.88 36.83
CA VAL A 19 14.87 6.22 35.78
C VAL A 19 15.58 5.93 34.47
N GLY A 20 15.30 4.77 33.89
CA GLY A 20 15.65 4.45 32.53
C GLY A 20 14.93 5.44 31.59
N CYS A 21 15.64 6.48 31.18
CA CYS A 21 15.25 7.29 30.03
C CYS A 21 15.19 6.37 28.80
N VAL A 22 14.01 5.91 28.45
CA VAL A 22 13.73 5.45 27.09
C VAL A 22 13.89 6.69 26.22
N GLY A 23 15.10 6.85 25.68
CA GLY A 23 15.43 7.90 24.76
C GLY A 23 14.64 7.73 23.47
N GLY A 24 13.59 8.52 23.35
CA GLY A 24 13.05 8.86 22.04
C GLY A 24 14.15 9.59 21.31
N GLY A 25 14.87 8.90 20.43
CA GLY A 25 15.86 9.51 19.57
C GLY A 25 15.18 10.53 18.67
N GLY A 26 15.27 11.81 19.04
CA GLY A 26 15.00 12.90 18.13
C GLY A 26 16.02 12.86 16.98
N PRO A 27 15.70 13.45 15.82
CA PRO A 27 16.55 13.39 14.64
C PRO A 27 17.94 13.96 14.94
N LYS A 28 18.94 13.06 14.98
CA LYS A 28 20.36 13.41 15.05
C LYS A 28 20.84 13.63 13.62
N GLY A 29 20.60 14.79 13.05
CA GLY A 29 21.13 15.17 11.74
C GLY A 29 20.79 16.61 11.42
N ASN A 30 21.69 17.33 10.79
CA ASN A 30 21.48 18.67 10.27
C ASN A 30 20.65 18.63 8.98
N ALA A 31 19.45 18.03 9.01
CA ALA A 31 18.55 17.97 7.89
C ALA A 31 18.29 19.39 7.34
N ARG A 32 18.81 19.69 6.17
CA ARG A 32 18.67 21.02 5.53
C ARG A 32 17.31 21.11 4.84
N LYS A 33 16.60 22.18 5.10
CA LYS A 33 15.43 22.57 4.29
C LYS A 33 15.91 23.34 3.05
N GLY A 34 15.20 23.15 1.94
CA GLY A 34 15.52 23.80 0.69
C GLY A 34 16.31 22.91 -0.27
N GLY A 35 16.74 23.51 -1.39
CA GLY A 35 17.46 22.81 -2.44
C GLY A 35 16.59 21.99 -3.39
N VAL A 36 17.26 21.27 -4.29
CA VAL A 36 16.62 20.51 -5.39
C VAL A 36 17.05 19.05 -5.32
N ILE A 37 16.08 18.14 -5.40
CA ILE A 37 16.33 16.72 -5.61
C ILE A 37 16.03 16.33 -7.05
N ARG A 38 16.84 15.38 -7.57
CA ARG A 38 16.72 14.82 -8.91
C ARG A 38 16.34 13.37 -8.81
N ILE A 39 15.24 13.00 -9.45
CA ILE A 39 14.70 11.64 -9.40
C ILE A 39 14.57 11.05 -10.81
N ALA A 40 14.74 9.74 -10.92
CA ALA A 40 14.56 9.01 -12.16
C ALA A 40 13.30 8.15 -12.12
N TYR A 41 12.55 8.18 -13.21
CA TYR A 41 11.49 7.23 -13.55
C TYR A 41 11.94 6.38 -14.74
N GLY A 42 11.67 5.09 -14.76
CA GLY A 42 11.99 4.20 -15.90
C GLY A 42 11.12 4.43 -17.11
N ALA A 43 9.95 5.04 -16.93
CA ALA A 43 9.03 5.39 -18.02
C ALA A 43 8.32 6.72 -17.71
N ASP A 44 7.70 7.30 -18.73
CA ASP A 44 6.81 8.44 -18.58
C ASP A 44 5.67 8.08 -17.60
N PRO A 45 5.51 8.81 -16.49
CA PRO A 45 4.41 8.57 -15.55
C PRO A 45 3.02 8.81 -16.17
N GLY A 46 2.95 9.53 -17.30
CA GLY A 46 1.71 9.94 -17.93
C GLY A 46 1.11 11.22 -17.34
N PRO A 47 -0.18 11.46 -17.54
CA PRO A 47 -0.83 12.70 -17.12
C PRO A 47 -0.80 12.90 -15.61
N LEU A 48 -0.34 14.07 -15.17
CA LEU A 48 -0.34 14.49 -13.77
C LEU A 48 -1.66 15.21 -13.41
N ASP A 49 -2.78 14.62 -13.77
CA ASP A 49 -4.15 15.08 -13.48
C ASP A 49 -4.86 13.97 -12.67
N PRO A 50 -5.48 14.24 -11.52
CA PRO A 50 -6.16 13.22 -10.71
C PRO A 50 -7.18 12.38 -11.48
N ALA A 51 -7.84 12.98 -12.47
CA ALA A 51 -8.83 12.27 -13.28
C ALA A 51 -8.23 11.45 -14.44
N LEU A 52 -6.94 11.52 -14.68
CA LEU A 52 -6.28 10.87 -15.82
C LEU A 52 -5.10 9.98 -15.39
N ALA A 53 -4.59 10.15 -14.18
CA ALA A 53 -3.50 9.34 -13.65
C ALA A 53 -3.88 7.86 -13.65
N SER A 54 -3.02 7.01 -14.23
CA SER A 54 -3.28 5.58 -14.41
C SER A 54 -2.12 4.68 -13.99
N THR A 55 -0.96 5.28 -13.70
CA THR A 55 0.23 4.54 -13.30
C THR A 55 0.58 4.78 -11.83
N PRO A 56 1.19 3.81 -11.13
CA PRO A 56 1.69 4.04 -9.77
C PRO A 56 2.64 5.24 -9.68
N SER A 57 3.45 5.46 -10.71
CA SER A 57 4.38 6.60 -10.80
C SER A 57 3.67 7.95 -10.86
N ALA A 58 2.55 8.04 -11.62
CA ALA A 58 1.73 9.24 -11.65
C ALA A 58 1.08 9.50 -10.27
N HIS A 59 0.55 8.46 -9.61
CA HIS A 59 -0.07 8.59 -8.28
C HIS A 59 0.94 9.04 -7.23
N GLU A 60 2.16 8.53 -7.25
CA GLU A 60 3.25 8.94 -6.37
C GLU A 60 3.58 10.44 -6.55
N ALA A 61 3.61 10.94 -7.79
CA ALA A 61 3.86 12.35 -8.08
C ALA A 61 2.68 13.26 -7.68
N ILE A 62 1.44 12.90 -8.09
CA ILE A 62 0.27 13.76 -7.87
C ILE A 62 -0.20 13.77 -6.41
N TRP A 63 0.16 12.77 -5.60
CA TRP A 63 -0.09 12.76 -4.16
C TRP A 63 0.53 13.96 -3.43
N LEU A 64 1.60 14.51 -3.97
CA LEU A 64 2.25 15.73 -3.46
C LEU A 64 1.54 17.01 -3.89
N VAL A 65 0.70 16.95 -4.91
CA VAL A 65 0.08 18.11 -5.55
C VAL A 65 -1.39 18.25 -5.19
N TYR A 66 -2.11 17.13 -5.11
CA TYR A 66 -3.57 17.13 -4.93
C TYR A 66 -3.96 16.44 -3.64
N THR A 67 -4.22 17.22 -2.60
CA THR A 67 -4.78 16.69 -1.37
C THR A 67 -6.28 16.44 -1.56
N ALA A 68 -6.74 15.29 -1.12
CA ALA A 68 -8.14 14.89 -1.13
C ALA A 68 -8.86 15.31 0.18
N PRO A 69 -10.19 15.15 0.29
CA PRO A 69 -10.90 15.40 1.54
C PRO A 69 -10.32 14.67 2.74
N LEU A 70 -9.96 13.41 2.57
CA LEU A 70 -9.15 12.63 3.52
C LEU A 70 -7.75 12.42 2.96
N ALA A 71 -6.84 11.95 3.79
CA ALA A 71 -5.49 11.60 3.38
C ALA A 71 -5.04 10.34 4.13
N TYR A 72 -4.05 9.65 3.59
CA TYR A 72 -3.30 8.65 4.34
C TYR A 72 -2.18 9.34 5.12
N ARG A 73 -1.92 8.82 6.33
CA ARG A 73 -0.84 9.33 7.18
C ARG A 73 0.50 9.23 6.45
N ARG A 74 1.30 10.28 6.50
CA ARG A 74 2.65 10.32 5.91
C ARG A 74 3.63 9.53 6.79
N ALA A 75 3.49 8.21 6.79
CA ALA A 75 4.28 7.27 7.58
C ALA A 75 4.49 5.96 6.84
N GLY A 76 5.45 5.16 7.29
CA GLY A 76 5.66 3.79 6.81
C GLY A 76 4.77 2.76 7.52
N GLY A 77 4.81 1.52 7.02
CA GLY A 77 4.11 0.38 7.59
C GLY A 77 2.58 0.59 7.69
N VAL A 78 1.92 -0.13 8.60
CA VAL A 78 0.46 -0.06 8.77
C VAL A 78 -0.04 1.35 9.10
N LYS A 79 0.79 2.16 9.79
CA LYS A 79 0.44 3.56 10.08
C LYS A 79 0.27 4.40 8.81
N GLY A 80 0.96 4.05 7.74
CA GLY A 80 0.83 4.73 6.45
C GLY A 80 -0.50 4.49 5.75
N ALA A 81 -1.25 3.46 6.12
CA ALA A 81 -2.59 3.18 5.63
C ALA A 81 -3.71 3.78 6.50
N GLU A 82 -3.37 4.43 7.63
CA GLU A 82 -4.35 5.11 8.48
C GLU A 82 -4.94 6.33 7.79
N LEU A 83 -6.27 6.45 7.86
CA LEU A 83 -6.99 7.63 7.36
C LEU A 83 -6.91 8.79 8.34
N ILE A 84 -6.52 9.94 7.84
CA ILE A 84 -6.53 11.22 8.56
C ILE A 84 -7.35 12.26 7.80
N PRO A 85 -7.81 13.33 8.45
CA PRO A 85 -8.38 14.47 7.76
C PRO A 85 -7.34 15.10 6.82
N GLY A 86 -7.69 15.22 5.53
CA GLY A 86 -6.93 15.97 4.52
C GLY A 86 -7.43 17.42 4.45
N LEU A 87 -8.13 17.76 3.36
CA LEU A 87 -8.77 19.06 3.23
C LEU A 87 -10.03 19.19 4.09
N ALA A 88 -10.64 18.09 4.54
CA ALA A 88 -11.73 18.12 5.50
C ALA A 88 -11.23 18.46 6.92
N GLU A 89 -12.08 19.11 7.72
CA GLU A 89 -11.79 19.45 9.12
C GLU A 89 -11.68 18.21 10.00
N ARG A 90 -12.47 17.18 9.70
CA ARG A 90 -12.58 15.90 10.44
C ARG A 90 -12.89 14.75 9.47
N LEU A 91 -12.80 13.55 9.96
CA LEU A 91 -13.33 12.37 9.23
C LEU A 91 -14.84 12.57 8.95
N PRO A 92 -15.37 12.01 7.86
CA PRO A 92 -16.78 12.21 7.50
C PRO A 92 -17.71 11.59 8.54
N VAL A 93 -18.83 12.26 8.77
CA VAL A 93 -19.97 11.68 9.48
C VAL A 93 -20.68 10.75 8.50
N VAL A 94 -20.82 9.49 8.91
CA VAL A 94 -21.55 8.47 8.15
C VAL A 94 -22.93 8.32 8.74
N SER A 95 -23.96 8.36 7.91
CA SER A 95 -25.36 8.25 8.30
C SER A 95 -26.16 7.46 7.28
N ASP A 96 -27.47 7.31 7.51
CA ASP A 96 -28.35 6.56 6.60
C ASP A 96 -27.81 5.14 6.35
N GLN A 97 -27.47 4.46 7.46
CA GLN A 97 -26.93 3.09 7.42
C GLN A 97 -25.71 2.91 6.50
N GLY A 98 -24.83 3.90 6.43
CA GLY A 98 -23.63 3.83 5.60
C GLY A 98 -23.78 4.34 4.17
N ARG A 99 -24.94 4.90 3.80
CA ARG A 99 -25.21 5.44 2.46
C ARG A 99 -24.94 6.94 2.34
N THR A 100 -24.78 7.65 3.44
CA THR A 100 -24.55 9.10 3.39
C THR A 100 -23.25 9.46 4.10
N TYR A 101 -22.38 10.18 3.39
CA TYR A 101 -21.10 10.70 3.88
C TYR A 101 -21.14 12.22 3.87
N SER A 102 -20.87 12.86 5.01
CA SER A 102 -20.88 14.32 5.15
C SER A 102 -19.60 14.82 5.78
N PHE A 103 -18.99 15.86 5.22
CA PHE A 103 -17.81 16.52 5.76
C PHE A 103 -17.82 18.01 5.46
N THR A 104 -16.98 18.77 6.17
CA THR A 104 -16.80 20.21 6.00
C THR A 104 -15.35 20.48 5.66
N PHE A 105 -15.06 21.28 4.65
CA PHE A 105 -13.70 21.69 4.32
C PHE A 105 -13.14 22.70 5.33
N ARG A 106 -11.84 22.63 5.58
CA ARG A 106 -11.12 23.60 6.39
C ARG A 106 -11.26 25.02 5.79
N ARG A 107 -11.06 26.01 6.61
CA ARG A 107 -11.07 27.43 6.19
C ARG A 107 -9.78 27.80 5.48
N ARG A 108 -9.80 28.84 4.67
CA ARG A 108 -8.62 29.47 4.05
C ARG A 108 -7.77 28.52 3.20
N LEU A 109 -8.41 27.55 2.54
CA LEU A 109 -7.73 26.69 1.58
C LEU A 109 -7.68 27.37 0.21
N HIS A 110 -6.47 27.36 -0.40
CA HIS A 110 -6.23 27.94 -1.71
C HIS A 110 -5.49 26.93 -2.60
N TYR A 111 -5.84 26.93 -3.85
CA TYR A 111 -5.07 26.23 -4.90
C TYR A 111 -3.73 26.92 -5.10
N SER A 112 -2.78 26.21 -5.72
CA SER A 112 -1.44 26.71 -6.04
C SER A 112 -1.42 27.98 -6.91
N ASN A 113 -2.55 28.29 -7.59
CA ASN A 113 -2.74 29.54 -8.35
C ASN A 113 -3.42 30.65 -7.56
N GLY A 114 -3.59 30.51 -6.25
CA GLY A 114 -4.19 31.52 -5.36
C GLY A 114 -5.72 31.50 -5.28
N ARG A 115 -6.41 30.72 -6.13
CA ARG A 115 -7.87 30.63 -6.08
C ARG A 115 -8.32 29.92 -4.78
N ALA A 116 -9.33 30.50 -4.12
CA ALA A 116 -9.94 29.87 -2.94
C ALA A 116 -10.69 28.59 -3.30
N LEU A 117 -10.58 27.55 -2.45
CA LEU A 117 -11.35 26.31 -2.56
C LEU A 117 -12.84 26.59 -2.30
N ARG A 118 -13.69 25.96 -3.09
CA ARG A 118 -15.16 25.91 -2.91
C ARG A 118 -15.61 24.47 -2.70
N ALA A 119 -16.71 24.27 -1.98
CA ALA A 119 -17.28 22.93 -1.80
C ALA A 119 -17.71 22.30 -3.13
N ALA A 120 -18.17 23.12 -4.09
CA ALA A 120 -18.50 22.70 -5.44
C ALA A 120 -17.31 22.12 -6.24
N ASP A 121 -16.07 22.44 -5.89
CA ASP A 121 -14.88 21.93 -6.56
C ASP A 121 -14.76 20.40 -6.37
N PHE A 122 -15.17 19.86 -5.21
CA PHE A 122 -15.19 18.43 -4.98
C PHE A 122 -16.20 17.69 -5.89
N LYS A 123 -17.41 18.27 -6.04
CA LYS A 123 -18.39 17.74 -6.99
C LYS A 123 -17.80 17.65 -8.39
N ARG A 124 -17.14 18.72 -8.85
CA ARG A 124 -16.43 18.75 -10.15
C ARG A 124 -15.35 17.69 -10.26
N ALA A 125 -14.53 17.49 -9.22
CA ALA A 125 -13.47 16.47 -9.24
C ALA A 125 -14.04 15.06 -9.45
N VAL A 126 -15.07 14.67 -8.70
CA VAL A 126 -15.74 13.35 -8.83
C VAL A 126 -16.43 13.22 -10.20
N GLU A 127 -17.14 14.25 -10.65
CA GLU A 127 -17.80 14.23 -11.96
C GLU A 127 -16.79 14.08 -13.11
N ARG A 128 -15.60 14.70 -13.02
CA ARG A 128 -14.55 14.56 -14.02
C ARG A 128 -14.00 13.13 -14.05
N VAL A 129 -13.71 12.53 -12.89
CA VAL A 129 -13.24 11.15 -12.80
C VAL A 129 -14.21 10.19 -13.50
N ARG A 130 -15.52 10.39 -13.32
CA ARG A 130 -16.56 9.58 -13.98
C ARG A 130 -16.69 9.89 -15.48
N ALA A 131 -16.73 11.15 -15.85
CA ALA A 131 -16.95 11.58 -17.23
C ALA A 131 -15.78 11.25 -18.16
N LEU A 132 -14.56 11.30 -17.65
CA LEU A 132 -13.33 10.94 -18.36
C LEU A 132 -13.03 9.44 -18.34
N ARG A 133 -13.90 8.61 -17.73
CA ARG A 133 -13.70 7.17 -17.57
C ARG A 133 -12.34 6.84 -16.97
N SER A 134 -11.98 7.61 -15.93
CA SER A 134 -10.76 7.41 -15.17
C SER A 134 -10.64 5.96 -14.66
N PRO A 135 -9.45 5.40 -14.47
CA PRO A 135 -9.27 4.13 -13.77
C PRO A 135 -9.86 4.11 -12.35
N GLY A 136 -9.99 5.30 -11.71
CA GLY A 136 -10.63 5.46 -10.41
C GLY A 136 -12.15 5.67 -10.47
N ALA A 137 -12.80 5.59 -11.65
CA ALA A 137 -14.24 5.85 -11.78
C ALA A 137 -15.09 4.88 -10.95
N GLU A 138 -14.68 3.64 -10.84
CA GLU A 138 -15.35 2.60 -10.05
C GLU A 138 -15.43 2.96 -8.56
N LEU A 139 -14.45 3.68 -8.01
CA LEU A 139 -14.47 4.15 -6.62
C LEU A 139 -15.66 5.08 -6.31
N PHE A 140 -16.23 5.69 -7.35
CA PHE A 140 -17.35 6.62 -7.25
C PHE A 140 -18.61 6.13 -8.02
N ALA A 141 -18.62 4.87 -8.46
CA ALA A 141 -19.73 4.32 -9.26
C ALA A 141 -21.07 4.36 -8.50
N ASP A 142 -21.05 4.06 -7.21
CA ASP A 142 -22.24 4.04 -6.37
C ASP A 142 -22.68 5.46 -5.88
N VAL A 143 -21.97 6.53 -6.25
CA VAL A 143 -22.36 7.89 -5.89
C VAL A 143 -23.58 8.34 -6.74
N VAL A 144 -24.73 8.47 -6.12
CA VAL A 144 -25.98 8.89 -6.77
C VAL A 144 -26.27 10.38 -6.60
N GLY A 145 -25.59 11.07 -5.70
CA GLY A 145 -25.74 12.50 -5.51
C GLY A 145 -24.63 13.13 -4.69
N ILE A 146 -24.25 14.35 -5.07
CA ILE A 146 -23.32 15.20 -4.32
C ILE A 146 -23.96 16.57 -4.16
N ALA A 147 -24.32 16.90 -2.92
CA ALA A 147 -24.74 18.25 -2.54
C ALA A 147 -23.53 18.98 -1.94
N SER A 148 -23.34 20.24 -2.34
CA SER A 148 -22.28 21.11 -1.84
C SER A 148 -22.83 22.50 -1.51
N ASP A 149 -22.36 23.09 -0.41
CA ASP A 149 -22.69 24.44 0.01
C ASP A 149 -21.38 25.21 0.26
N ASP A 150 -21.09 26.16 -0.60
CA ASP A 150 -19.87 26.97 -0.54
C ASP A 150 -19.82 27.89 0.70
N ARG A 151 -21.01 28.36 1.17
CA ARG A 151 -21.07 29.22 2.35
C ARG A 151 -20.69 28.50 3.63
N THR A 152 -21.19 27.28 3.81
CA THR A 152 -20.88 26.43 4.95
C THR A 152 -19.68 25.52 4.71
N ARG A 153 -19.16 25.47 3.48
CA ARG A 153 -18.06 24.59 3.03
C ARG A 153 -18.39 23.11 3.17
N ARG A 154 -19.67 22.77 3.24
CA ARG A 154 -20.16 21.43 3.50
C ARG A 154 -20.38 20.65 2.20
N VAL A 155 -20.00 19.39 2.24
CA VAL A 155 -20.29 18.40 1.19
C VAL A 155 -21.06 17.25 1.82
N ARG A 156 -22.07 16.76 1.09
CA ARG A 156 -22.85 15.58 1.41
C ARG A 156 -22.95 14.68 0.18
N LEU A 157 -22.44 13.47 0.31
CA LEU A 157 -22.56 12.44 -0.73
C LEU A 157 -23.62 11.42 -0.33
N ARG A 158 -24.36 10.93 -1.33
CA ARG A 158 -25.29 9.83 -1.17
C ARG A 158 -24.89 8.68 -2.09
N LEU A 159 -24.79 7.49 -1.52
CA LEU A 159 -24.47 6.25 -2.22
C LEU A 159 -25.74 5.44 -2.49
N LYS A 160 -25.72 4.63 -3.55
CA LYS A 160 -26.77 3.68 -3.91
C LYS A 160 -26.93 2.59 -2.84
N ARG A 161 -25.82 2.11 -2.28
CA ARG A 161 -25.73 1.06 -1.26
C ARG A 161 -24.73 1.45 -0.18
N PRO A 162 -24.79 0.85 1.03
CA PRO A 162 -23.78 1.05 2.04
C PRO A 162 -22.40 0.64 1.53
N ASP A 163 -21.37 1.44 1.83
CA ASP A 163 -19.99 1.09 1.47
C ASP A 163 -18.99 1.62 2.50
N SER A 164 -18.46 0.75 3.33
CA SER A 164 -17.45 1.10 4.34
C SER A 164 -16.07 1.40 3.73
N ALA A 165 -15.78 0.94 2.51
CA ALA A 165 -14.56 1.26 1.80
C ALA A 165 -14.56 2.69 1.25
N PHE A 166 -15.72 3.33 1.12
CA PHE A 166 -15.85 4.65 0.50
C PHE A 166 -15.01 5.74 1.20
N ARG A 167 -14.78 5.62 2.53
CA ARG A 167 -13.85 6.52 3.23
C ARG A 167 -12.43 6.49 2.67
N TYR A 168 -11.97 5.34 2.18
CA TYR A 168 -10.66 5.19 1.54
C TYR A 168 -10.67 5.80 0.13
N ALA A 169 -11.79 5.71 -0.60
CA ALA A 169 -11.96 6.41 -1.87
C ALA A 169 -11.84 7.94 -1.70
N LEU A 170 -12.35 8.50 -0.59
CA LEU A 170 -12.20 9.92 -0.26
C LEU A 170 -10.76 10.34 0.09
N ALA A 171 -9.85 9.39 0.31
CA ALA A 171 -8.42 9.63 0.53
C ALA A 171 -7.57 9.33 -0.71
N SER A 172 -8.17 8.76 -1.75
CA SER A 172 -7.47 8.43 -2.98
C SER A 172 -7.05 9.69 -3.74
N THR A 173 -6.00 9.59 -4.54
CA THR A 173 -5.59 10.68 -5.43
C THR A 173 -6.67 11.04 -6.46
N TYR A 174 -7.57 10.10 -6.79
CA TYR A 174 -8.73 10.36 -7.64
C TYR A 174 -9.76 11.30 -7.01
N ALA A 175 -9.79 11.40 -5.68
CA ALA A 175 -10.58 12.39 -4.95
C ALA A 175 -9.86 13.74 -4.79
N GLY A 176 -8.66 13.89 -5.37
CA GLY A 176 -7.89 15.13 -5.37
C GLY A 176 -8.67 16.28 -5.98
N LEU A 177 -8.75 17.40 -5.26
CA LEU A 177 -9.58 18.53 -5.68
C LEU A 177 -8.97 19.30 -6.82
N VAL A 178 -9.83 19.67 -7.75
CA VAL A 178 -9.54 20.58 -8.87
C VAL A 178 -10.63 21.67 -8.97
N PRO A 179 -10.30 22.87 -9.45
CA PRO A 179 -11.30 23.94 -9.59
C PRO A 179 -12.51 23.53 -10.41
N ALA A 180 -13.71 23.96 -10.03
CA ALA A 180 -14.96 23.68 -10.75
C ALA A 180 -14.97 24.25 -12.18
N THR A 181 -14.03 25.13 -12.52
CA THR A 181 -13.81 25.65 -13.88
C THR A 181 -13.11 24.67 -14.82
N MET A 182 -12.54 23.58 -14.29
CA MET A 182 -11.86 22.59 -15.13
C MET A 182 -12.83 21.89 -16.07
N PRO A 183 -12.41 21.56 -17.31
CA PRO A 183 -13.27 20.91 -18.29
C PRO A 183 -13.77 19.55 -17.78
N LEU A 184 -15.07 19.26 -18.01
CA LEU A 184 -15.70 18.05 -17.48
C LEU A 184 -15.45 16.81 -18.34
N ARG A 185 -15.55 16.96 -19.67
CA ARG A 185 -15.58 15.81 -20.60
C ARG A 185 -14.39 15.73 -21.54
N ARG A 186 -13.35 16.52 -21.29
CA ARG A 186 -12.09 16.48 -22.02
C ARG A 186 -10.92 16.70 -21.06
N PRO A 187 -9.71 16.19 -21.37
CA PRO A 187 -8.52 16.55 -20.65
C PRO A 187 -8.33 18.07 -20.59
N ALA A 188 -7.68 18.53 -19.53
CA ALA A 188 -7.21 19.89 -19.46
C ALA A 188 -5.92 20.04 -20.28
N ASP A 189 -5.71 21.20 -20.89
CA ASP A 189 -4.50 21.47 -21.71
C ASP A 189 -3.21 21.49 -20.86
N LYS A 190 -3.36 21.77 -19.56
CA LYS A 190 -2.31 21.72 -18.55
C LYS A 190 -2.81 21.00 -17.31
N PRO A 191 -1.93 20.40 -16.51
CA PRO A 191 -2.33 19.83 -15.23
C PRO A 191 -3.07 20.87 -14.39
N PRO A 192 -4.21 20.49 -13.76
CA PRO A 192 -4.99 21.41 -12.93
C PRO A 192 -4.15 21.97 -11.76
N PRO A 193 -4.41 23.19 -11.28
CA PRO A 193 -3.84 23.64 -10.01
C PRO A 193 -4.37 22.75 -8.87
N GLY A 194 -3.46 22.34 -7.95
CA GLY A 194 -3.78 21.50 -6.81
C GLY A 194 -3.67 22.23 -5.48
N ILE A 195 -4.06 21.56 -4.41
CA ILE A 195 -3.85 21.98 -3.02
C ILE A 195 -2.96 20.93 -2.36
N GLY A 196 -1.67 21.10 -2.41
CA GLY A 196 -0.69 20.17 -1.88
C GLY A 196 0.62 20.85 -1.50
N PRO A 197 1.54 20.13 -0.85
CA PRO A 197 2.87 20.66 -0.47
C PRO A 197 3.69 21.11 -1.67
N TYR A 198 3.40 20.58 -2.85
CA TYR A 198 4.03 20.99 -4.11
C TYR A 198 2.98 21.36 -5.15
N ALA A 199 3.42 22.14 -6.13
CA ALA A 199 2.68 22.47 -7.34
C ALA A 199 3.47 22.01 -8.57
N ILE A 200 2.78 21.61 -9.64
CA ILE A 200 3.42 21.29 -10.91
C ILE A 200 3.84 22.62 -11.55
N GLU A 201 5.15 22.83 -11.73
CA GLU A 201 5.66 24.00 -12.39
C GLU A 201 5.61 23.82 -13.91
N ARG A 202 6.10 22.70 -14.39
CA ARG A 202 6.11 22.34 -15.82
C ARG A 202 6.34 20.85 -16.04
N GLY A 203 5.89 20.37 -17.19
CA GLY A 203 6.37 19.12 -17.79
C GLY A 203 7.76 19.31 -18.39
N ARG A 204 8.46 18.20 -18.62
CA ARG A 204 9.77 18.13 -19.29
C ARG A 204 9.67 17.28 -20.54
N ARG A 205 10.58 17.48 -21.51
CA ARG A 205 10.67 16.60 -22.67
C ARG A 205 10.89 15.15 -22.23
N GLY A 206 10.26 14.21 -22.93
CA GLY A 206 10.38 12.78 -22.63
C GLY A 206 9.60 12.31 -21.40
N GLY A 207 8.58 13.05 -20.92
CA GLY A 207 7.68 12.62 -19.86
C GLY A 207 8.10 13.03 -18.44
N GLY A 208 9.21 13.76 -18.28
CA GLY A 208 9.62 14.29 -16.98
C GLY A 208 8.75 15.46 -16.50
N PHE A 209 8.96 15.88 -15.24
CA PHE A 209 8.23 17.00 -14.64
C PHE A 209 9.08 17.75 -13.60
N VAL A 210 8.62 18.93 -13.25
CA VAL A 210 9.17 19.72 -12.13
C VAL A 210 8.04 20.04 -11.16
N LEU A 211 8.21 19.65 -9.91
CA LEU A 211 7.37 20.08 -8.81
C LEU A 211 8.12 21.14 -8.00
N ARG A 212 7.45 22.25 -7.71
CA ARG A 212 7.97 23.31 -6.84
C ARG A 212 7.19 23.34 -5.53
N ARG A 213 7.92 23.56 -4.43
CA ARG A 213 7.29 23.65 -3.11
C ARG A 213 6.26 24.76 -3.08
N ASN A 214 5.08 24.43 -2.58
CA ASN A 214 3.99 25.38 -2.42
C ASN A 214 4.11 26.11 -1.08
N ALA A 215 4.67 27.33 -1.09
CA ALA A 215 4.92 28.10 0.12
C ALA A 215 3.65 28.48 0.90
N THR A 216 2.48 28.47 0.24
CA THR A 216 1.19 28.80 0.87
C THR A 216 0.48 27.57 1.47
N PHE A 217 1.02 26.36 1.25
CA PHE A 217 0.43 25.15 1.76
C PHE A 217 0.78 24.94 3.23
N ALA A 218 -0.23 24.85 4.07
CA ALA A 218 -0.10 24.52 5.47
C ALA A 218 -1.33 23.76 5.95
N LEU A 219 -1.20 22.44 6.13
CA LEU A 219 -2.24 21.58 6.67
C LEU A 219 -1.70 20.76 7.86
N SER A 220 -2.43 20.77 8.96
CA SER A 220 -2.10 19.92 10.10
C SER A 220 -2.13 18.44 9.67
N GLY A 221 -1.08 17.69 10.00
CA GLY A 221 -0.94 16.27 9.69
C GLY A 221 -0.38 15.95 8.30
N ILE A 222 -0.17 16.94 7.43
CA ILE A 222 0.47 16.77 6.13
C ILE A 222 1.73 17.63 6.04
N PRO A 223 2.92 17.05 5.77
CA PRO A 223 4.17 17.80 5.65
C PRO A 223 4.10 18.86 4.55
N THR A 224 4.73 20.01 4.78
CA THR A 224 4.81 21.11 3.80
C THR A 224 5.89 20.92 2.75
N GLY A 225 6.67 19.84 2.86
CA GLY A 225 7.84 19.57 2.02
C GLY A 225 9.13 20.21 2.55
N ASN A 226 10.22 19.47 2.44
CA ASN A 226 11.54 19.94 2.90
C ASN A 226 12.35 20.61 1.78
N VAL A 227 12.32 20.05 0.56
CA VAL A 227 13.07 20.57 -0.59
C VAL A 227 12.28 21.63 -1.36
N ASP A 228 12.96 22.53 -2.06
CA ASP A 228 12.32 23.60 -2.83
C ASP A 228 11.75 23.09 -4.15
N ALA A 229 12.39 22.07 -4.74
CA ALA A 229 11.90 21.47 -5.97
C ALA A 229 12.27 19.98 -6.09
N VAL A 230 11.42 19.25 -6.79
CA VAL A 230 11.64 17.89 -7.27
C VAL A 230 11.71 17.92 -8.79
N VAL A 231 12.84 17.52 -9.34
CA VAL A 231 13.07 17.42 -10.79
C VAL A 231 13.06 15.95 -11.15
N ALA A 232 12.07 15.53 -11.92
CA ALA A 232 11.93 14.16 -12.39
C ALA A 232 12.29 14.04 -13.87
N ASP A 233 13.16 13.09 -14.18
CA ASP A 233 13.56 12.74 -15.54
C ASP A 233 13.22 11.27 -15.84
N VAL A 234 12.93 10.96 -17.10
CA VAL A 234 12.75 9.58 -17.56
C VAL A 234 14.11 8.99 -17.93
N VAL A 235 14.49 7.93 -17.25
CA VAL A 235 15.74 7.18 -17.45
C VAL A 235 15.37 5.70 -17.57
N PRO A 236 15.10 5.18 -18.79
CA PRO A 236 14.62 3.82 -18.98
C PRO A 236 15.63 2.73 -18.58
N ASP A 237 16.91 3.03 -18.65
CA ASP A 237 17.98 2.14 -18.25
C ASP A 237 18.14 2.16 -16.71
N SER A 238 17.66 1.11 -16.04
CA SER A 238 17.67 1.00 -14.58
C SER A 238 19.09 0.86 -14.01
N GLU A 239 20.05 0.26 -14.74
CA GLU A 239 21.44 0.20 -14.30
C GLU A 239 22.08 1.58 -14.35
N ARG A 240 21.88 2.32 -15.45
CA ARG A 240 22.33 3.70 -15.56
C ARG A 240 21.74 4.59 -14.47
N ALA A 241 20.46 4.42 -14.14
CA ALA A 241 19.80 5.15 -13.05
C ALA A 241 20.44 4.82 -11.70
N ALA A 242 20.64 3.55 -11.37
CA ALA A 242 21.28 3.11 -10.13
C ALA A 242 22.72 3.63 -10.00
N ARG A 243 23.51 3.53 -11.06
CA ARG A 243 24.88 4.07 -11.11
C ARG A 243 24.91 5.60 -10.96
N ALA A 244 23.90 6.30 -11.46
CA ALA A 244 23.77 7.75 -11.29
C ALA A 244 23.43 8.14 -9.84
N VAL A 245 22.62 7.33 -9.14
CA VAL A 245 22.33 7.49 -7.70
C VAL A 245 23.59 7.23 -6.87
N ILE A 246 24.34 6.15 -7.16
CA ILE A 246 25.62 5.86 -6.50
C ILE A 246 26.58 7.04 -6.61
N ALA A 247 26.66 7.65 -7.80
CA ALA A 247 27.54 8.78 -8.09
C ALA A 247 26.99 10.17 -7.66
N GLY A 248 25.82 10.24 -7.01
CA GLY A 248 25.21 11.49 -6.56
C GLY A 248 24.69 12.42 -7.68
N ARG A 249 24.63 11.94 -8.95
CA ARG A 249 24.05 12.70 -10.07
C ARG A 249 22.51 12.65 -10.07
N LEU A 250 21.93 11.58 -9.56
CA LEU A 250 20.52 11.46 -9.18
C LEU A 250 20.43 11.27 -7.68
N ASP A 251 19.35 11.69 -7.08
CA ASP A 251 19.11 11.56 -5.64
C ASP A 251 18.25 10.34 -5.30
N TYR A 252 17.41 9.90 -6.22
CA TYR A 252 16.53 8.75 -6.07
C TYR A 252 16.19 8.14 -7.43
N MET A 253 16.06 6.82 -7.47
CA MET A 253 15.43 6.11 -8.58
C MET A 253 14.15 5.43 -8.07
N ARG A 254 13.06 5.66 -8.80
CA ARG A 254 11.75 5.15 -8.42
C ARG A 254 11.58 3.66 -8.74
N ASP A 255 12.02 3.26 -9.93
CA ASP A 255 11.90 1.88 -10.37
C ASP A 255 12.99 1.01 -9.73
N PRO A 256 12.72 -0.30 -9.51
CA PRO A 256 13.70 -1.15 -8.85
C PRO A 256 15.01 -1.23 -9.63
N PRO A 257 16.16 -1.25 -8.94
CA PRO A 257 17.45 -1.50 -9.58
C PRO A 257 17.46 -2.91 -10.20
N PRO A 258 18.36 -3.19 -11.19
CA PRO A 258 18.50 -4.51 -11.77
C PRO A 258 18.85 -5.57 -10.71
N ASP A 259 18.44 -6.82 -10.94
CA ASP A 259 18.68 -7.94 -10.02
C ASP A 259 20.17 -8.15 -9.74
N GLU A 260 21.01 -7.93 -10.74
CA GLU A 260 22.47 -8.07 -10.70
C GLU A 260 23.14 -7.09 -9.74
N LEU A 261 22.55 -5.91 -9.54
CA LEU A 261 23.08 -4.89 -8.62
C LEU A 261 22.60 -5.07 -7.17
N LEU A 262 21.55 -5.83 -6.91
CA LEU A 262 20.98 -5.96 -5.57
C LEU A 262 21.98 -6.44 -4.51
N PRO A 263 22.87 -7.45 -4.78
CA PRO A 263 23.88 -7.85 -3.81
C PRO A 263 24.84 -6.70 -3.47
N GLU A 264 25.26 -5.93 -4.46
CA GLU A 264 26.12 -4.76 -4.24
C GLU A 264 25.42 -3.68 -3.41
N LEU A 265 24.16 -3.36 -3.75
CA LEU A 265 23.40 -2.33 -3.04
C LEU A 265 23.16 -2.70 -1.59
N ARG A 266 22.79 -3.95 -1.32
CA ARG A 266 22.55 -4.44 0.05
C ARG A 266 23.82 -4.49 0.89
N SER A 267 24.99 -4.84 0.30
CA SER A 267 26.23 -5.01 1.04
C SER A 267 27.03 -3.72 1.22
N LYS A 268 27.06 -2.85 0.17
CA LYS A 268 27.90 -1.64 0.20
C LYS A 268 27.12 -0.36 0.55
N TYR A 269 25.81 -0.35 0.29
CA TYR A 269 24.98 0.85 0.42
C TYR A 269 23.74 0.59 1.29
N GLY A 270 23.81 -0.38 2.21
CA GLY A 270 22.71 -0.73 3.12
C GLY A 270 22.29 0.40 4.05
N ASP A 271 23.15 1.38 4.28
CA ASP A 271 22.85 2.61 5.02
C ASP A 271 21.88 3.58 4.30
N ARG A 272 21.65 3.37 3.01
CA ARG A 272 20.78 4.19 2.16
C ARG A 272 19.94 3.39 1.15
N TYR A 273 19.83 2.09 1.41
CA TYR A 273 18.99 1.13 0.68
C TYR A 273 18.08 0.40 1.65
N ASP A 274 16.77 0.38 1.38
CA ASP A 274 15.79 -0.38 2.15
C ASP A 274 14.73 -0.99 1.23
N GLU A 275 14.03 -2.01 1.72
CA GLU A 275 12.96 -2.72 1.03
C GLU A 275 11.69 -2.70 1.88
N HIS A 276 10.62 -2.21 1.29
CA HIS A 276 9.34 -2.02 1.97
C HIS A 276 8.27 -2.94 1.39
N PRO A 277 7.50 -3.66 2.23
CA PRO A 277 6.37 -4.45 1.74
C PRO A 277 5.34 -3.53 1.09
N MET A 278 4.84 -3.97 -0.06
CA MET A 278 3.79 -3.27 -0.80
C MET A 278 2.40 -3.59 -0.24
N LEU A 279 1.42 -2.80 -0.64
CA LEU A 279 -0.01 -3.05 -0.43
C LEU A 279 -0.47 -4.20 -1.36
N SER A 280 0.16 -5.35 -1.22
CA SER A 280 -0.05 -6.48 -2.11
C SER A 280 0.31 -7.79 -1.42
N THR A 281 -0.40 -8.86 -1.80
CA THR A 281 -0.09 -10.24 -1.39
C THR A 281 -0.02 -11.13 -2.60
N LEU A 282 1.05 -11.92 -2.70
CA LEU A 282 1.19 -13.00 -3.67
C LEU A 282 0.68 -14.30 -3.06
N ALA A 283 -0.17 -15.00 -3.81
CA ALA A 283 -0.76 -16.27 -3.38
C ALA A 283 -0.98 -17.22 -4.55
N PHE A 284 -0.94 -18.52 -4.26
CA PHE A 284 -1.52 -19.52 -5.13
C PHE A 284 -2.96 -19.78 -4.70
N VAL A 285 -3.92 -19.47 -5.57
CA VAL A 285 -5.34 -19.70 -5.33
C VAL A 285 -5.69 -21.14 -5.73
N LEU A 286 -6.51 -21.80 -4.90
CA LEU A 286 -6.97 -23.16 -5.12
C LEU A 286 -8.49 -23.11 -5.29
N ASP A 287 -9.01 -23.47 -6.48
CA ASP A 287 -10.46 -23.45 -6.73
C ASP A 287 -11.12 -24.63 -6.03
N THR A 288 -11.72 -24.37 -4.88
CA THR A 288 -12.34 -25.43 -4.05
C THR A 288 -13.59 -26.03 -4.66
N ARG A 289 -14.10 -25.45 -5.74
CA ARG A 289 -15.27 -25.95 -6.50
C ARG A 289 -14.89 -27.05 -7.48
N GLN A 290 -13.61 -27.31 -7.68
CA GLN A 290 -13.09 -28.24 -8.68
C GLN A 290 -12.15 -29.27 -8.06
N PRO A 291 -12.29 -30.57 -8.44
CA PRO A 291 -11.27 -31.55 -8.09
C PRO A 291 -9.90 -31.19 -8.64
N PRO A 292 -8.81 -31.50 -7.94
CA PRO A 292 -8.77 -32.18 -6.64
C PRO A 292 -8.80 -31.21 -5.44
N PHE A 293 -9.05 -29.89 -5.65
CA PHE A 293 -8.98 -28.89 -4.59
C PHE A 293 -10.31 -28.74 -3.80
N ASP A 294 -11.34 -29.47 -4.13
CA ASP A 294 -12.51 -29.71 -3.28
C ASP A 294 -12.12 -30.44 -1.97
N ASP A 295 -11.12 -31.34 -2.01
CA ASP A 295 -10.60 -32.00 -0.81
C ASP A 295 -9.62 -31.13 -0.02
N ALA A 296 -9.94 -30.86 1.23
CA ALA A 296 -9.10 -30.05 2.13
C ALA A 296 -7.70 -30.68 2.40
N ARG A 297 -7.56 -32.01 2.27
CA ARG A 297 -6.26 -32.69 2.44
C ARG A 297 -5.33 -32.31 1.30
N VAL A 298 -5.83 -32.29 0.06
CA VAL A 298 -5.04 -31.86 -1.11
C VAL A 298 -4.62 -30.41 -0.96
N ARG A 299 -5.56 -29.52 -0.60
CA ARG A 299 -5.23 -28.10 -0.38
C ARG A 299 -4.14 -27.90 0.68
N ARG A 300 -4.25 -28.59 1.82
CA ARG A 300 -3.20 -28.55 2.87
C ARG A 300 -1.89 -29.14 2.37
N GLY A 301 -1.93 -30.18 1.55
CA GLY A 301 -0.73 -30.74 0.90
C GLY A 301 -0.02 -29.71 0.04
N VAL A 302 -0.77 -28.95 -0.77
CA VAL A 302 -0.18 -27.84 -1.55
C VAL A 302 0.41 -26.79 -0.63
N ALA A 303 -0.27 -26.42 0.46
CA ALA A 303 0.22 -25.39 1.39
C ALA A 303 1.52 -25.82 2.09
N TYR A 304 1.70 -27.11 2.47
CA TYR A 304 2.97 -27.62 2.99
C TYR A 304 4.09 -27.69 1.94
N ALA A 305 3.74 -27.75 0.65
CA ALA A 305 4.72 -27.89 -0.43
C ALA A 305 5.28 -26.54 -0.93
N VAL A 306 4.66 -25.43 -0.58
CA VAL A 306 5.12 -24.09 -1.00
C VAL A 306 6.31 -23.67 -0.16
N ASP A 307 7.45 -23.43 -0.83
CA ASP A 307 8.71 -23.00 -0.23
C ASP A 307 8.90 -21.49 -0.42
N GLY A 308 8.70 -20.72 0.65
CA GLY A 308 8.80 -19.26 0.61
C GLY A 308 10.21 -18.75 0.32
N LEU A 309 11.26 -19.48 0.74
CA LEU A 309 12.65 -19.10 0.46
C LEU A 309 12.99 -19.29 -1.02
N ASP A 310 12.51 -20.38 -1.65
CA ASP A 310 12.68 -20.60 -3.08
C ASP A 310 11.96 -19.51 -3.87
N LEU A 311 10.72 -19.17 -3.48
CA LEU A 311 9.95 -18.10 -4.14
C LEU A 311 10.64 -16.74 -3.97
N LYS A 312 11.17 -16.44 -2.79
CA LYS A 312 11.98 -15.23 -2.55
C LYS A 312 13.19 -15.17 -3.46
N ARG A 313 13.94 -16.30 -3.59
CA ARG A 313 15.10 -16.36 -4.51
C ARG A 313 14.71 -16.13 -5.97
N LEU A 314 13.61 -16.74 -6.41
CA LEU A 314 13.09 -16.56 -7.77
C LEU A 314 12.69 -15.11 -8.07
N LEU A 315 12.32 -14.36 -7.05
CA LEU A 315 11.99 -12.93 -7.14
C LEU A 315 13.19 -12.01 -6.79
N ALA A 316 14.42 -12.52 -6.88
CA ALA A 316 15.67 -11.80 -6.58
C ALA A 316 15.69 -11.16 -5.17
N GLY A 317 15.00 -11.77 -4.23
CA GLY A 317 14.88 -11.28 -2.86
C GLY A 317 13.76 -10.27 -2.65
N ARG A 318 13.06 -9.83 -3.70
CA ARG A 318 11.97 -8.83 -3.63
C ARG A 318 10.65 -9.42 -3.13
N LEU A 319 10.72 -10.16 -2.06
CA LEU A 319 9.59 -10.76 -1.37
C LEU A 319 9.85 -10.71 0.13
N GLN A 320 8.92 -10.17 0.89
CA GLN A 320 8.81 -10.41 2.31
C GLN A 320 7.96 -11.67 2.49
N PRO A 321 8.55 -12.84 2.85
CA PRO A 321 7.78 -14.05 3.06
C PRO A 321 6.72 -13.88 4.14
N GLY A 322 5.57 -14.51 3.96
CA GLY A 322 4.46 -14.42 4.89
C GLY A 322 3.40 -15.48 4.60
N CYS A 323 2.55 -15.75 5.58
CA CYS A 323 1.50 -16.75 5.51
C CYS A 323 0.10 -16.16 5.78
N THR A 324 -0.09 -14.89 5.50
CA THR A 324 -1.35 -14.17 5.70
C THR A 324 -1.86 -13.62 4.37
N LEU A 325 -3.18 -13.59 4.21
CA LEU A 325 -3.82 -12.97 3.06
C LEU A 325 -3.70 -11.45 3.13
N LEU A 326 -3.87 -10.87 4.32
CA LEU A 326 -3.65 -9.45 4.53
C LEU A 326 -2.15 -9.15 4.62
N PRO A 327 -1.58 -8.28 3.76
CA PRO A 327 -0.17 -7.91 3.84
C PRO A 327 0.15 -7.08 5.09
N PRO A 328 1.42 -7.01 5.53
CA PRO A 328 1.82 -6.35 6.79
C PRO A 328 1.43 -4.89 6.94
N VAL A 329 1.10 -4.24 5.83
CA VAL A 329 0.78 -2.80 5.76
C VAL A 329 -0.72 -2.50 5.78
N VAL A 330 -1.57 -3.53 5.82
CA VAL A 330 -3.03 -3.37 5.83
C VAL A 330 -3.56 -3.37 7.26
N PRO A 331 -4.45 -2.42 7.63
CA PRO A 331 -5.14 -2.46 8.91
C PRO A 331 -5.85 -3.80 9.12
N GLY A 332 -5.62 -4.43 10.27
CA GLY A 332 -6.16 -5.76 10.56
C GLY A 332 -5.20 -6.91 10.27
N HIS A 333 -4.06 -6.66 9.60
CA HIS A 333 -3.01 -7.67 9.53
C HIS A 333 -2.57 -8.07 10.94
N LYS A 334 -2.40 -9.35 11.15
CA LYS A 334 -1.81 -9.92 12.36
C LYS A 334 -0.78 -10.97 11.96
N THR A 335 0.47 -10.73 12.30
CA THR A 335 1.51 -11.76 12.16
C THR A 335 1.16 -12.92 13.10
N PRO A 336 0.94 -14.14 12.60
CA PRO A 336 0.66 -15.28 13.45
C PRO A 336 1.93 -15.72 14.18
N ASP A 337 1.79 -16.21 15.41
CA ASP A 337 2.91 -16.79 16.18
C ASP A 337 3.51 -18.01 15.45
N LYS A 338 2.66 -18.78 14.76
CA LYS A 338 3.03 -19.90 13.90
C LYS A 338 2.16 -19.92 12.66
N CYS A 339 2.77 -20.03 11.50
CA CYS A 339 2.05 -20.25 10.27
C CYS A 339 1.46 -21.67 10.23
N PRO A 340 0.24 -21.85 9.72
CA PRO A 340 -0.48 -23.14 9.79
C PRO A 340 0.25 -24.28 9.06
N TYR A 341 1.04 -23.97 8.06
CA TYR A 341 1.66 -24.94 7.14
C TYR A 341 3.18 -24.86 7.11
N GLY A 342 3.80 -24.38 8.17
CA GLY A 342 5.23 -24.17 8.30
C GLY A 342 5.63 -22.72 8.15
N ASP A 343 6.80 -22.38 8.66
CA ASP A 343 7.36 -21.04 8.56
C ASP A 343 7.74 -20.76 7.09
N PRO A 344 7.21 -19.69 6.47
CA PRO A 344 7.54 -19.32 5.10
C PRO A 344 9.01 -18.91 4.91
N ALA A 345 9.76 -18.71 5.99
CA ALA A 345 11.22 -18.52 5.99
C ALA A 345 12.01 -19.82 6.15
N VAL A 346 11.35 -20.99 6.12
CA VAL A 346 11.94 -22.33 6.19
C VAL A 346 11.51 -23.15 4.98
N HIS A 347 12.26 -24.19 4.64
CA HIS A 347 11.94 -25.07 3.51
C HIS A 347 10.63 -25.83 3.67
N ALA A 348 9.99 -26.14 2.54
CA ALA A 348 8.74 -26.87 2.45
C ALA A 348 8.84 -28.31 3.02
N ASP A 349 7.73 -28.79 3.60
CA ASP A 349 7.56 -30.19 4.06
C ASP A 349 6.92 -31.04 2.94
N LEU A 350 7.76 -31.47 2.00
CA LEU A 350 7.30 -32.27 0.84
C LEU A 350 6.84 -33.67 1.20
N GLU A 351 7.34 -34.25 2.29
CA GLU A 351 6.92 -35.59 2.74
C GLU A 351 5.48 -35.55 3.26
N LYS A 352 5.20 -34.63 4.15
CA LYS A 352 3.85 -34.39 4.65
C LYS A 352 2.87 -34.00 3.55
N ALA A 353 3.33 -33.18 2.61
CA ALA A 353 2.55 -32.76 1.46
C ALA A 353 2.11 -33.97 0.61
N ARG A 354 3.04 -34.90 0.27
CA ARG A 354 2.74 -36.13 -0.47
C ARG A 354 1.77 -37.02 0.29
N SER A 355 2.04 -37.28 1.57
CA SER A 355 1.16 -38.10 2.41
C SER A 355 -0.27 -37.60 2.42
N LEU A 356 -0.47 -36.27 2.44
CA LEU A 356 -1.83 -35.69 2.39
C LEU A 356 -2.51 -35.90 1.05
N VAL A 357 -1.80 -35.75 -0.06
CA VAL A 357 -2.33 -35.99 -1.41
C VAL A 357 -2.68 -37.46 -1.63
N GLU A 358 -1.81 -38.37 -1.16
CA GLU A 358 -2.06 -39.82 -1.21
C GLU A 358 -3.25 -40.24 -0.37
N LYS A 359 -3.36 -39.78 0.87
CA LYS A 359 -4.49 -40.02 1.76
C LYS A 359 -5.82 -39.47 1.21
N ALA A 360 -5.77 -38.47 0.38
CA ALA A 360 -6.94 -37.97 -0.34
C ALA A 360 -7.32 -38.81 -1.57
N GLY A 361 -6.50 -39.78 -1.97
CA GLY A 361 -6.69 -40.52 -3.22
C GLY A 361 -6.44 -39.70 -4.47
N ALA A 362 -5.78 -38.56 -4.33
CA ALA A 362 -5.55 -37.57 -5.40
C ALA A 362 -4.20 -37.76 -6.12
N ALA A 363 -3.45 -38.83 -5.81
CA ALA A 363 -2.23 -39.18 -6.52
C ALA A 363 -2.51 -39.32 -8.03
N ARG A 364 -1.71 -38.60 -8.85
CA ARG A 364 -1.86 -38.48 -10.31
C ARG A 364 -3.11 -37.68 -10.79
N ALA A 365 -3.85 -37.02 -9.91
CA ALA A 365 -4.93 -36.12 -10.35
C ALA A 365 -4.36 -35.03 -11.28
N GLU A 366 -5.08 -34.77 -12.37
CA GLU A 366 -4.68 -33.74 -13.33
C GLU A 366 -4.99 -32.34 -12.80
N VAL A 367 -4.01 -31.43 -12.90
CA VAL A 367 -4.12 -30.05 -12.45
C VAL A 367 -3.60 -29.10 -13.52
N THR A 368 -4.42 -28.13 -13.90
CA THR A 368 -4.00 -27.04 -14.77
C THR A 368 -3.67 -25.82 -13.95
N VAL A 369 -2.41 -25.37 -14.05
CA VAL A 369 -1.89 -24.16 -13.43
C VAL A 369 -1.99 -22.99 -14.39
N ARG A 370 -2.44 -21.82 -13.94
CA ARG A 370 -2.46 -20.59 -14.74
C ARG A 370 -1.89 -19.38 -13.96
N GLY A 371 -1.69 -18.27 -14.64
CA GLY A 371 -1.25 -17.02 -14.02
C GLY A 371 -0.81 -15.98 -15.04
N PRO A 372 -0.33 -14.83 -14.57
CA PRO A 372 0.12 -13.74 -15.42
C PRO A 372 1.35 -14.14 -16.26
N ARG A 373 1.55 -13.40 -17.36
CA ARG A 373 2.72 -13.58 -18.26
C ARG A 373 3.81 -12.55 -18.04
N ASP A 374 3.72 -11.81 -16.96
CA ASP A 374 4.74 -10.86 -16.52
C ASP A 374 6.00 -11.57 -16.01
N ASP A 375 6.94 -10.81 -15.48
CA ASP A 375 8.19 -11.35 -14.95
C ASP A 375 7.98 -12.30 -13.78
N ALA A 376 7.11 -11.95 -12.84
CA ALA A 376 6.79 -12.80 -11.70
C ALA A 376 6.17 -14.13 -12.14
N GLY A 377 5.19 -14.09 -13.05
CA GLY A 377 4.57 -15.30 -13.60
C GLY A 377 5.57 -16.19 -14.35
N ARG A 378 6.47 -15.60 -15.16
CA ARG A 378 7.51 -16.37 -15.88
C ARG A 378 8.46 -17.11 -14.90
N ARG A 379 8.77 -16.54 -13.76
CA ARG A 379 9.69 -17.13 -12.76
C ARG A 379 8.96 -18.14 -11.86
N LEU A 380 7.79 -17.79 -11.38
CA LEU A 380 7.08 -18.55 -10.32
C LEU A 380 6.26 -19.73 -10.86
N LEU A 381 5.54 -19.58 -11.99
CA LEU A 381 4.61 -20.61 -12.46
C LEU A 381 5.27 -21.93 -12.85
N PRO A 382 6.45 -21.96 -13.54
CA PRO A 382 7.15 -23.20 -13.81
C PRO A 382 7.62 -23.90 -12.52
N HIS A 383 8.08 -23.12 -11.53
CA HIS A 383 8.48 -23.64 -10.22
C HIS A 383 7.28 -24.27 -9.50
N TYR A 384 6.19 -23.56 -9.37
CA TYR A 384 4.96 -24.04 -8.72
C TYR A 384 4.42 -25.31 -9.41
N THR A 385 4.41 -25.35 -10.75
CA THR A 385 4.01 -26.53 -11.50
C THR A 385 4.88 -27.74 -11.16
N ARG A 386 6.20 -27.57 -11.04
CA ARG A 386 7.12 -28.66 -10.59
C ARG A 386 6.86 -29.06 -9.14
N THR A 387 6.57 -28.11 -8.27
CA THR A 387 6.24 -28.38 -6.86
C THR A 387 4.99 -29.27 -6.74
N LEU A 388 3.94 -28.98 -7.50
CA LEU A 388 2.72 -29.83 -7.54
C LEU A 388 3.03 -31.25 -8.02
N ARG A 389 3.93 -31.41 -8.99
CA ARG A 389 4.37 -32.74 -9.45
C ARG A 389 5.16 -33.49 -8.38
N LYS A 390 6.00 -32.81 -7.61
CA LYS A 390 6.76 -33.40 -6.50
C LYS A 390 5.87 -33.99 -5.40
N ILE A 391 4.65 -33.51 -5.25
CA ILE A 391 3.68 -34.03 -4.28
C ILE A 391 2.68 -35.04 -4.87
N GLY A 392 2.91 -35.50 -6.11
CA GLY A 392 2.18 -36.59 -6.73
C GLY A 392 1.06 -36.17 -7.68
N LEU A 393 0.81 -34.87 -7.91
CA LEU A 393 -0.18 -34.39 -8.87
C LEU A 393 0.35 -34.38 -10.31
N ARG A 394 -0.49 -34.54 -11.31
CA ARG A 394 -0.15 -34.36 -12.73
C ARG A 394 -0.40 -32.91 -13.17
N ALA A 395 0.46 -32.02 -12.69
CA ALA A 395 0.31 -30.59 -12.96
C ALA A 395 0.86 -30.20 -14.34
N ARG A 396 0.14 -29.32 -15.06
CA ARG A 396 0.56 -28.70 -16.32
C ARG A 396 0.31 -27.19 -16.28
N LEU A 397 1.23 -26.44 -16.86
CA LEU A 397 1.07 -24.99 -17.03
C LEU A 397 0.23 -24.72 -18.29
N SER A 398 -0.84 -23.95 -18.16
CA SER A 398 -1.66 -23.51 -19.29
C SER A 398 -0.89 -22.52 -20.15
N ARG A 399 -0.79 -22.80 -21.46
CA ARG A 399 -0.19 -21.91 -22.46
C ARG A 399 -1.18 -20.89 -23.01
N ARG A 400 -2.48 -21.16 -22.91
CA ARG A 400 -3.57 -20.28 -23.34
C ARG A 400 -4.33 -19.81 -22.11
N GLY A 401 -4.78 -18.57 -22.13
CA GLY A 401 -5.74 -18.11 -21.11
C GLY A 401 -6.93 -19.05 -21.08
N GLY A 402 -7.50 -19.36 -19.94
CA GLY A 402 -8.60 -20.30 -19.81
C GLY A 402 -8.80 -20.76 -18.35
N HIS A 403 -9.69 -21.72 -18.16
CA HIS A 403 -9.97 -22.27 -16.85
C HIS A 403 -8.78 -23.10 -16.33
N GLY A 404 -8.50 -23.00 -15.05
CA GLY A 404 -7.47 -23.77 -14.34
C GLY A 404 -7.90 -23.92 -12.89
N GLN A 405 -7.58 -25.05 -12.30
CA GLN A 405 -7.96 -25.35 -10.91
C GLN A 405 -7.12 -24.58 -9.89
N THR A 406 -5.93 -24.08 -10.30
CA THR A 406 -5.06 -23.25 -9.45
C THR A 406 -4.34 -22.19 -10.26
N TRP A 407 -4.06 -21.03 -9.61
CA TRP A 407 -3.35 -19.95 -10.29
C TRP A 407 -2.55 -19.08 -9.34
N LEU A 408 -1.51 -18.44 -9.89
CA LEU A 408 -0.82 -17.34 -9.22
C LEU A 408 -1.71 -16.09 -9.30
N ALA A 409 -1.97 -15.51 -8.14
CA ALA A 409 -2.67 -14.25 -8.00
C ALA A 409 -1.86 -13.24 -7.20
N GLU A 410 -1.98 -11.98 -7.57
CA GLU A 410 -1.54 -10.86 -6.79
C GLU A 410 -2.77 -10.08 -6.33
N GLY A 411 -2.98 -10.04 -5.00
CA GLY A 411 -3.96 -9.17 -4.38
C GLY A 411 -3.38 -7.79 -4.20
N SER A 412 -3.64 -6.90 -5.14
CA SER A 412 -3.15 -5.51 -5.13
C SER A 412 -4.33 -4.54 -5.28
N PRO A 413 -5.16 -4.37 -4.23
CA PRO A 413 -6.31 -3.48 -4.30
C PRO A 413 -5.85 -2.03 -4.38
N GLN A 414 -6.67 -1.19 -5.05
CA GLN A 414 -6.42 0.26 -5.13
C GLN A 414 -6.49 0.97 -3.77
N LEU A 415 -7.13 0.35 -2.79
CA LEU A 415 -7.38 0.91 -1.47
C LEU A 415 -6.87 -0.05 -0.38
N PRO A 416 -6.27 0.43 0.72
CA PRO A 416 -5.82 -0.41 1.83
C PRO A 416 -7.00 -0.89 2.70
N TYR A 417 -8.03 -1.44 2.05
CA TYR A 417 -9.24 -1.92 2.71
C TYR A 417 -9.21 -3.45 2.81
N PRO A 418 -9.28 -4.02 4.02
CA PRO A 418 -9.07 -5.45 4.23
C PRO A 418 -9.99 -6.35 3.40
N ALA A 419 -11.28 -6.00 3.26
CA ALA A 419 -12.25 -6.82 2.54
C ALA A 419 -11.85 -7.10 1.09
N SER A 420 -11.15 -6.17 0.43
CA SER A 420 -10.74 -6.32 -0.98
C SER A 420 -9.74 -7.46 -1.21
N PHE A 421 -9.05 -7.93 -0.17
CA PHE A 421 -8.15 -9.08 -0.28
C PHE A 421 -8.90 -10.40 -0.31
N PHE A 422 -10.09 -10.46 0.29
CA PHE A 422 -10.91 -11.67 0.30
C PHE A 422 -11.55 -11.96 -1.06
N ASP A 423 -11.59 -11.01 -1.97
CA ASP A 423 -12.02 -11.21 -3.37
C ASP A 423 -11.09 -12.18 -4.13
N LEU A 424 -9.89 -12.49 -3.60
CA LEU A 424 -9.00 -13.52 -4.15
C LEU A 424 -9.45 -14.95 -3.85
N VAL A 425 -10.31 -15.14 -2.86
CA VAL A 425 -10.69 -16.48 -2.40
C VAL A 425 -11.71 -17.09 -3.37
N ALA A 426 -11.34 -18.17 -4.05
CA ALA A 426 -12.20 -18.92 -4.96
C ALA A 426 -12.76 -20.16 -4.24
N ALA A 427 -13.52 -19.93 -3.17
CA ALA A 427 -14.13 -20.99 -2.38
C ALA A 427 -15.66 -20.94 -2.50
N ASP A 428 -16.28 -22.10 -2.49
CA ASP A 428 -17.72 -22.23 -2.26
C ASP A 428 -17.94 -22.35 -0.74
N ASP A 429 -17.88 -21.22 -0.06
CA ASP A 429 -18.09 -21.12 1.38
C ASP A 429 -19.04 -19.94 1.69
N PRO A 430 -20.35 -20.19 1.71
CA PRO A 430 -21.34 -19.15 2.02
C PRO A 430 -21.12 -18.45 3.36
N LEU A 431 -20.50 -19.13 4.35
CA LEU A 431 -20.17 -18.53 5.64
C LEU A 431 -19.04 -17.49 5.51
N LEU A 432 -18.13 -17.69 4.56
CA LEU A 432 -17.10 -16.69 4.28
C LEU A 432 -17.73 -15.41 3.73
N ASP A 433 -18.62 -15.52 2.76
CA ASP A 433 -19.30 -14.38 2.15
C ASP A 433 -20.13 -13.61 3.20
N VAL A 434 -20.88 -14.33 4.05
CA VAL A 434 -21.63 -13.73 5.16
C VAL A 434 -20.70 -13.00 6.14
N ASP A 435 -19.56 -13.61 6.49
CA ASP A 435 -18.63 -12.98 7.42
C ASP A 435 -17.94 -11.74 6.82
N VAL A 436 -17.56 -11.78 5.55
CA VAL A 436 -16.99 -10.62 4.84
C VAL A 436 -18.02 -9.48 4.82
N GLU A 437 -19.28 -9.77 4.46
CA GLU A 437 -20.32 -8.75 4.41
C GLU A 437 -20.66 -8.19 5.80
N ARG A 438 -20.75 -9.06 6.81
CA ARG A 438 -20.92 -8.62 8.20
C ARG A 438 -19.81 -7.69 8.65
N LEU A 439 -18.54 -7.99 8.32
CA LEU A 439 -17.42 -7.14 8.69
C LEU A 439 -17.42 -5.82 7.91
N ARG A 440 -17.87 -5.82 6.64
CA ARG A 440 -18.10 -4.58 5.88
C ARG A 440 -19.11 -3.67 6.59
N LEU A 441 -20.22 -4.22 7.06
CA LEU A 441 -21.23 -3.46 7.80
C LEU A 441 -20.73 -2.96 9.16
N LEU A 442 -20.03 -3.79 9.92
CA LEU A 442 -19.44 -3.40 11.20
C LEU A 442 -18.37 -2.30 11.03
N ALA A 443 -17.63 -2.32 9.93
CA ALA A 443 -16.63 -1.29 9.61
C ALA A 443 -17.24 0.11 9.42
N LEU A 444 -18.54 0.24 9.12
CA LEU A 444 -19.26 1.52 9.10
C LEU A 444 -19.32 2.16 10.50
N ALA A 445 -19.41 1.35 11.55
CA ALA A 445 -19.51 1.81 12.94
C ALA A 445 -18.15 2.02 13.62
N GLY A 446 -17.01 1.60 12.96
CA GLY A 446 -15.68 1.81 13.51
C GLY A 446 -14.85 0.57 13.70
N ALA A 447 -14.28 0.08 14.58
CA ALA A 447 -13.21 -0.89 14.75
C ALA A 447 -13.57 -2.33 14.40
N THR A 448 -12.96 -2.84 13.33
CA THR A 448 -13.04 -4.25 12.90
C THR A 448 -11.68 -4.85 12.54
N GLU A 449 -10.59 -4.14 12.81
CA GLU A 449 -9.24 -4.59 12.45
C GLU A 449 -8.92 -5.98 12.99
N ARG A 450 -9.20 -6.21 14.30
CA ARG A 450 -8.99 -7.52 14.92
C ARG A 450 -9.80 -8.63 14.27
N ASP A 451 -11.00 -8.34 13.81
CA ASP A 451 -11.90 -9.35 13.26
C ASP A 451 -11.52 -9.70 11.82
N TRP A 452 -11.00 -8.75 11.04
CA TRP A 452 -10.37 -9.05 9.75
C TRP A 452 -9.19 -10.01 9.91
N GLY A 453 -8.32 -9.80 10.90
CA GLY A 453 -7.21 -10.71 11.19
C GLY A 453 -7.66 -12.13 11.62
N LYS A 454 -8.80 -12.25 12.31
CA LYS A 454 -9.40 -13.57 12.62
C LYS A 454 -9.91 -14.27 11.36
N LEU A 455 -10.57 -13.52 10.48
CA LEU A 455 -11.09 -14.04 9.22
C LEU A 455 -9.96 -14.49 8.30
N ASP A 456 -8.89 -13.69 8.16
CA ASP A 456 -7.67 -14.04 7.45
C ASP A 456 -7.10 -15.37 7.97
N SER A 457 -6.88 -15.48 9.28
CA SER A 457 -6.38 -16.71 9.90
C SER A 457 -7.27 -17.94 9.61
N ARG A 458 -8.59 -17.75 9.52
CA ARG A 458 -9.53 -18.85 9.18
C ARG A 458 -9.38 -19.28 7.73
N VAL A 459 -9.33 -18.33 6.80
CA VAL A 459 -9.18 -18.58 5.35
C VAL A 459 -7.87 -19.32 5.08
N VAL A 460 -6.77 -18.88 5.67
CA VAL A 460 -5.46 -19.52 5.51
C VAL A 460 -5.47 -20.95 6.10
N ARG A 461 -6.01 -21.15 7.32
CA ARG A 461 -6.11 -22.49 7.91
C ARG A 461 -6.97 -23.47 7.12
N ARG A 462 -7.92 -23.00 6.32
CA ARG A 462 -8.70 -23.82 5.39
C ARG A 462 -8.01 -24.07 4.05
N ALA A 463 -6.85 -23.43 3.85
CA ALA A 463 -6.07 -23.49 2.60
C ALA A 463 -6.93 -23.22 1.35
N TYR A 464 -7.79 -22.21 1.38
CA TYR A 464 -8.51 -21.75 0.19
C TYR A 464 -7.56 -21.07 -0.81
N LEU A 465 -6.48 -20.53 -0.29
CA LEU A 465 -5.33 -20.06 -1.03
C LEU A 465 -4.07 -20.29 -0.18
N VAL A 466 -2.92 -20.24 -0.80
CA VAL A 466 -1.62 -20.33 -0.15
C VAL A 466 -0.90 -19.01 -0.33
N PRO A 467 -1.06 -18.04 0.60
CA PRO A 467 -0.27 -16.82 0.55
C PRO A 467 1.18 -17.16 0.89
N PHE A 468 2.11 -16.54 0.18
CA PHE A 468 3.54 -16.78 0.41
C PHE A 468 4.35 -15.51 0.66
N GLY A 469 3.70 -14.34 0.66
CA GLY A 469 4.31 -13.09 1.09
C GLY A 469 3.83 -11.88 0.32
N SER A 470 4.42 -10.74 0.66
CA SER A 470 4.20 -9.46 0.01
C SER A 470 5.39 -9.09 -0.87
N PRO A 471 5.19 -8.68 -2.12
CA PRO A 471 6.27 -8.11 -2.92
C PRO A 471 6.82 -6.86 -2.24
N THR A 472 8.12 -6.58 -2.42
CA THR A 472 8.77 -5.41 -1.85
C THR A 472 9.12 -4.40 -2.93
N GLN A 473 9.06 -3.10 -2.58
CA GLN A 473 9.63 -2.01 -3.35
C GLN A 473 10.85 -1.47 -2.62
N SER A 474 11.93 -1.25 -3.36
CA SER A 474 13.15 -0.67 -2.79
C SER A 474 13.11 0.85 -2.78
N THR A 475 13.71 1.43 -1.76
CA THR A 475 14.11 2.85 -1.69
C THR A 475 15.63 2.89 -1.71
N PHE A 476 16.22 3.49 -2.76
CA PHE A 476 17.66 3.69 -2.87
C PHE A 476 17.96 5.17 -3.12
N LEU A 477 18.67 5.79 -2.18
CA LEU A 477 18.98 7.22 -2.18
C LEU A 477 20.46 7.49 -2.40
N SER A 478 20.78 8.66 -2.93
CA SER A 478 22.15 9.17 -2.97
C SER A 478 22.64 9.54 -1.57
N GLU A 479 23.96 9.63 -1.40
CA GLU A 479 24.57 10.08 -0.14
C GLU A 479 24.23 11.53 0.23
N ARG A 480 23.72 12.32 -0.73
CA ARG A 480 23.27 13.70 -0.51
C ARG A 480 22.02 13.81 0.35
N LEU A 481 21.22 12.72 0.42
CA LEU A 481 19.99 12.69 1.18
C LEU A 481 20.20 12.05 2.55
N ASP A 482 19.49 12.55 3.55
CA ASP A 482 19.43 11.96 4.87
C ASP A 482 18.40 10.83 4.88
N PHE A 483 18.89 9.59 4.75
CA PHE A 483 18.05 8.41 4.66
C PHE A 483 17.27 8.16 5.97
N ASP A 484 17.95 8.18 7.11
CA ASP A 484 17.38 7.78 8.39
C ASP A 484 16.30 8.73 8.89
N ASN A 485 16.46 10.02 8.66
CA ASN A 485 15.56 11.04 9.20
C ASN A 485 14.49 11.48 8.22
N CYS A 486 14.73 11.37 6.92
CA CYS A 486 13.94 12.04 5.89
C CYS A 486 13.39 11.11 4.81
N ALA A 487 13.87 9.86 4.67
CA ALA A 487 13.29 8.93 3.72
C ALA A 487 12.07 8.24 4.33
N ARG A 488 10.90 8.47 3.75
CA ARG A 488 9.67 7.78 4.16
C ARG A 488 9.04 7.10 2.97
N PHE A 489 8.70 5.83 3.16
CA PHE A 489 7.95 5.05 2.21
C PHE A 489 6.53 4.85 2.75
N ASN A 490 5.51 5.26 1.97
CA ASN A 490 4.12 5.02 2.28
C ASN A 490 3.62 3.79 1.52
N PRO A 491 2.94 2.83 2.16
CA PRO A 491 2.53 1.59 1.50
C PRO A 491 1.47 1.78 0.41
N VAL A 492 0.77 2.92 0.41
CA VAL A 492 -0.29 3.21 -0.58
C VAL A 492 0.26 3.93 -1.81
N TYR A 493 1.19 4.86 -1.60
CA TYR A 493 1.65 5.76 -2.67
C TYR A 493 3.16 5.70 -2.96
N GLY A 494 3.93 4.87 -2.25
CA GLY A 494 5.37 4.77 -2.47
C GLY A 494 6.18 5.83 -1.71
N SER A 495 7.29 6.26 -2.28
CA SER A 495 8.21 7.19 -1.61
C SER A 495 7.62 8.59 -1.46
N ASP A 496 7.61 9.10 -0.24
CA ASP A 496 7.11 10.45 0.05
C ASP A 496 8.21 11.50 -0.16
N TYR A 497 8.30 12.04 -1.37
CA TYR A 497 9.29 13.06 -1.70
C TYR A 497 9.17 14.33 -0.85
N SER A 498 8.01 14.58 -0.22
CA SER A 498 7.84 15.70 0.70
C SER A 498 8.64 15.50 1.99
N SER A 499 9.00 14.28 2.32
CA SER A 499 9.85 13.96 3.46
C SER A 499 11.34 14.08 3.15
N PHE A 500 11.76 13.97 1.89
CA PHE A 500 13.17 13.98 1.53
C PHE A 500 13.85 15.28 1.92
N CYS A 501 15.07 15.18 2.47
CA CYS A 501 15.88 16.33 2.85
C CYS A 501 17.36 16.10 2.51
N LEU A 502 18.07 17.17 2.24
CA LEU A 502 19.52 17.16 2.03
C LEU A 502 20.25 17.07 3.38
N LYS A 503 21.43 16.44 3.37
CA LYS A 503 22.38 16.46 4.50
C LYS A 503 23.01 17.81 4.70
#